data_7c800fd8aa00955fcd6ca59d5422b038
#
_entry.id   7c800fd8aa00955fcd6ca59d5422b038
#
_cell.length_a   1.000
_cell.length_b   1.000
_cell.length_c   1.000
_cell.angle_alpha   90.00
_cell.angle_beta   90.00
_cell.angle_gamma   90.00
#
_symmetry.space_group_name_H-M   'P 1'
#
loop_
_entity.id
_entity.type
_entity.pdbx_description
1 polymer ?
#
loop_
_entity_poly.entity_id
_entity_poly.type
_entity_poly.pdbx_seq_one_letter_code
_entity_poly.pdbx_strand_id
1 'polypeptide(L)'
;MALQAPEGLKRTLPRLADDLRRRGYSVIISGDPCYGACDLDLAARDRADILIHIGHTPVDNTERVIYEPWLVDGDLTVITRVIPHLREKKVGLVTTIQHIHLLQKAVRILRDAGIEPVIKGPFARTPCPGQVLGCSFDAAKTTKTAEIIFLGTGLFHPIGIQIATQARVLACDPITGRIEQPDADRLLRIRYGLIEKARSAQSYGIIVSSKTGQNRRALAEYLAHLSDKAQLIIMREVTPDQLLNLGFACYVNTACPRLAYDDQVRFPVPLLTPGEFEILCGVREFDQYEVDEIV
;
A
#
# COMPACT_ATOMS: atom_id res chain seq x y z
N MET A 1 -13.68 7.47 -24.00
CA MET A 1 -13.10 7.34 -22.67
C MET A 1 -12.67 5.89 -22.40
N ALA A 2 -11.67 5.67 -21.53
CA ALA A 2 -11.27 4.35 -21.05
C ALA A 2 -11.68 4.17 -19.58
N LEU A 3 -12.04 2.95 -19.19
CA LEU A 3 -12.40 2.59 -17.82
C LEU A 3 -11.39 1.59 -17.27
N GLN A 4 -10.87 1.83 -16.08
CA GLN A 4 -10.00 0.93 -15.35
C GLN A 4 -10.48 0.77 -13.90
N ALA A 5 -10.39 -0.45 -13.37
CA ALA A 5 -10.69 -0.73 -11.97
C ALA A 5 -9.84 -1.91 -11.46
N PRO A 6 -9.63 -2.03 -10.12
CA PRO A 6 -8.99 -3.19 -9.54
C PRO A 6 -9.83 -4.46 -9.74
N GLU A 7 -9.19 -5.62 -9.62
CA GLU A 7 -9.79 -6.93 -9.91
C GLU A 7 -11.17 -7.13 -9.26
N GLY A 8 -11.30 -6.71 -7.99
CA GLY A 8 -12.55 -6.84 -7.24
C GLY A 8 -13.73 -6.01 -7.79
N LEU A 9 -13.45 -4.99 -8.60
CA LEU A 9 -14.46 -4.10 -9.18
C LEU A 9 -14.65 -4.28 -10.69
N LYS A 10 -13.82 -5.07 -11.37
CA LYS A 10 -13.91 -5.27 -12.84
C LYS A 10 -15.28 -5.72 -13.33
N ARG A 11 -15.98 -6.53 -12.54
CA ARG A 11 -17.34 -7.00 -12.90
C ARG A 11 -18.37 -5.87 -13.00
N THR A 12 -18.11 -4.71 -12.43
CA THR A 12 -18.99 -3.54 -12.53
C THR A 12 -18.79 -2.76 -13.83
N LEU A 13 -17.60 -2.88 -14.47
CA LEU A 13 -17.21 -2.08 -15.61
C LEU A 13 -18.11 -2.27 -16.85
N PRO A 14 -18.55 -3.50 -17.24
CA PRO A 14 -19.42 -3.65 -18.39
C PRO A 14 -20.73 -2.87 -18.25
N ARG A 15 -21.36 -2.92 -17.07
CA ARG A 15 -22.61 -2.18 -16.82
C ARG A 15 -22.38 -0.66 -16.87
N LEU A 16 -21.31 -0.17 -16.27
CA LEU A 16 -20.94 1.24 -16.31
C LEU A 16 -20.66 1.69 -17.75
N ALA A 17 -19.94 0.87 -18.53
CA ALA A 17 -19.68 1.15 -19.94
C ALA A 17 -20.95 1.27 -20.77
N ASP A 18 -21.95 0.40 -20.53
CA ASP A 18 -23.23 0.46 -21.22
C ASP A 18 -24.04 1.72 -20.84
N ASP A 19 -23.99 2.13 -19.56
CA ASP A 19 -24.61 3.38 -19.10
C ASP A 19 -23.99 4.61 -19.78
N LEU A 20 -22.67 4.64 -19.90
CA LEU A 20 -21.94 5.72 -20.58
C LEU A 20 -22.21 5.73 -22.10
N ARG A 21 -22.26 4.53 -22.74
CA ARG A 21 -22.60 4.42 -24.16
C ARG A 21 -24.01 4.94 -24.47
N ARG A 22 -24.98 4.68 -23.58
CA ARG A 22 -26.35 5.23 -23.71
C ARG A 22 -26.37 6.75 -23.62
N ARG A 23 -25.40 7.36 -22.97
CA ARG A 23 -25.18 8.82 -22.90
C ARG A 23 -24.39 9.38 -24.10
N GLY A 24 -24.04 8.54 -25.08
CA GLY A 24 -23.35 8.95 -26.31
C GLY A 24 -21.82 8.89 -26.26
N TYR A 25 -21.23 8.29 -25.22
CA TYR A 25 -19.77 8.15 -25.14
C TYR A 25 -19.27 6.89 -25.82
N SER A 26 -18.11 6.99 -26.49
CA SER A 26 -17.34 5.81 -26.88
C SER A 26 -16.52 5.31 -25.68
N VAL A 27 -16.65 4.03 -25.34
CA VAL A 27 -16.06 3.46 -24.11
C VAL A 27 -15.21 2.23 -24.40
N ILE A 28 -13.97 2.23 -23.90
CA ILE A 28 -13.02 1.11 -23.86
C ILE A 28 -12.93 0.63 -22.41
N ILE A 29 -12.86 -0.67 -22.16
CA ILE A 29 -12.61 -1.23 -20.84
C ILE A 29 -11.18 -1.80 -20.83
N SER A 30 -10.36 -1.37 -19.85
CA SER A 30 -9.06 -1.98 -19.59
C SER A 30 -9.24 -3.37 -18.97
N GLY A 31 -8.68 -4.39 -19.61
CA GLY A 31 -8.63 -5.76 -19.12
C GLY A 31 -7.38 -6.08 -18.30
N ASP A 32 -6.36 -5.21 -18.33
CA ASP A 32 -5.08 -5.43 -17.65
C ASP A 32 -5.23 -5.45 -16.12
N PRO A 33 -4.36 -6.19 -15.40
CA PRO A 33 -4.34 -6.16 -13.95
C PRO A 33 -4.20 -4.73 -13.40
N CYS A 34 -4.88 -4.44 -12.29
CA CYS A 34 -4.81 -3.15 -11.62
C CYS A 34 -4.82 -3.35 -10.10
N TYR A 35 -3.75 -2.92 -9.43
CA TYR A 35 -3.56 -3.09 -7.99
C TYR A 35 -3.74 -1.78 -7.21
N GLY A 36 -3.83 -0.64 -7.89
CA GLY A 36 -3.99 0.66 -7.26
C GLY A 36 -3.84 1.82 -8.25
N ALA A 37 -3.96 3.05 -7.77
CA ALA A 37 -3.71 4.26 -8.57
C ALA A 37 -2.25 4.37 -9.06
N CYS A 38 -1.33 3.62 -8.46
CA CYS A 38 0.05 3.49 -8.90
C CYS A 38 0.24 2.57 -10.13
N ASP A 39 -0.84 1.97 -10.64
CA ASP A 39 -0.86 0.99 -11.72
C ASP A 39 -1.87 1.39 -12.81
N LEU A 40 -1.67 2.57 -13.39
CA LEU A 40 -2.52 3.07 -14.45
C LEU A 40 -2.25 2.36 -15.77
N ASP A 41 -3.31 2.02 -16.49
CA ASP A 41 -3.23 1.54 -17.88
C ASP A 41 -3.06 2.74 -18.82
N LEU A 42 -1.79 3.15 -19.00
CA LEU A 42 -1.45 4.25 -19.88
C LEU A 42 -1.74 3.92 -21.36
N ALA A 43 -1.68 2.63 -21.74
CA ALA A 43 -2.00 2.22 -23.11
C ALA A 43 -3.49 2.40 -23.43
N ALA A 44 -4.38 2.09 -22.49
CA ALA A 44 -5.80 2.38 -22.60
C ALA A 44 -6.08 3.88 -22.58
N ARG A 45 -5.40 4.65 -21.70
CA ARG A 45 -5.48 6.11 -21.65
C ARG A 45 -5.12 6.74 -22.99
N ASP A 46 -4.05 6.29 -23.62
CA ASP A 46 -3.55 6.88 -24.88
C ASP A 46 -4.43 6.56 -26.09
N ARG A 47 -5.34 5.59 -25.96
CA ARG A 47 -6.37 5.27 -26.94
C ARG A 47 -7.72 5.95 -26.70
N ALA A 48 -7.78 6.83 -25.67
CA ALA A 48 -8.99 7.54 -25.29
C ALA A 48 -8.67 8.99 -24.94
N ASP A 49 -9.68 9.85 -24.91
CA ASP A 49 -9.50 11.26 -24.47
C ASP A 49 -9.19 11.33 -22.97
N ILE A 50 -9.75 10.40 -22.19
CA ILE A 50 -9.61 10.34 -20.75
C ILE A 50 -9.70 8.90 -20.22
N LEU A 51 -8.95 8.61 -19.17
CA LEU A 51 -9.05 7.39 -18.38
C LEU A 51 -9.84 7.68 -17.10
N ILE A 52 -10.88 6.92 -16.84
CA ILE A 52 -11.58 6.92 -15.55
C ILE A 52 -11.04 5.73 -14.75
N HIS A 53 -10.30 6.04 -13.69
CA HIS A 53 -9.73 5.06 -12.76
C HIS A 53 -10.62 4.96 -11.52
N ILE A 54 -11.25 3.80 -11.32
CA ILE A 54 -12.21 3.56 -10.25
C ILE A 54 -11.53 2.84 -9.09
N GLY A 55 -11.87 3.21 -7.87
CA GLY A 55 -11.48 2.51 -6.64
C GLY A 55 -10.45 3.23 -5.78
N HIS A 56 -9.72 4.21 -6.32
CA HIS A 56 -8.62 4.86 -5.61
C HIS A 56 -8.62 6.37 -5.77
N THR A 57 -7.82 7.05 -4.96
CA THR A 57 -7.41 8.45 -5.12
C THR A 57 -6.10 8.55 -5.89
N PRO A 58 -5.78 9.71 -6.50
CA PRO A 58 -4.49 9.91 -7.16
C PRO A 58 -3.32 9.73 -6.19
N VAL A 59 -2.23 9.16 -6.69
CA VAL A 59 -0.93 9.06 -6.01
C VAL A 59 0.13 9.94 -6.68
N ASP A 60 -0.20 10.48 -7.84
CA ASP A 60 0.60 11.43 -8.63
C ASP A 60 -0.34 12.32 -9.48
N ASN A 61 0.26 13.25 -10.22
CA ASN A 61 -0.47 14.18 -11.09
C ASN A 61 -0.52 13.70 -12.56
N THR A 62 -0.87 12.43 -12.78
CA THR A 62 -0.99 11.91 -14.15
C THR A 62 -2.13 12.60 -14.90
N GLU A 63 -1.81 13.20 -16.04
CA GLU A 63 -2.78 13.93 -16.87
C GLU A 63 -3.78 12.97 -17.56
N ARG A 64 -4.96 13.52 -17.90
CA ARG A 64 -6.06 12.82 -18.57
C ARG A 64 -6.56 11.60 -17.80
N VAL A 65 -6.53 11.66 -16.45
CA VAL A 65 -7.08 10.63 -15.57
C VAL A 65 -8.08 11.28 -14.61
N ILE A 66 -9.27 10.72 -14.55
CA ILE A 66 -10.26 11.02 -13.50
C ILE A 66 -10.22 9.85 -12.52
N TYR A 67 -10.09 10.16 -11.24
CA TYR A 67 -10.15 9.18 -10.17
C TYR A 67 -11.52 9.20 -9.50
N GLU A 68 -12.15 8.03 -9.44
CA GLU A 68 -13.43 7.84 -8.76
C GLU A 68 -13.24 6.85 -7.61
N PRO A 69 -13.11 7.33 -6.37
CA PRO A 69 -12.95 6.47 -5.21
C PRO A 69 -14.14 5.54 -5.01
N TRP A 70 -13.89 4.27 -4.67
CA TRP A 70 -14.94 3.34 -4.30
C TRP A 70 -15.11 3.31 -2.78
N LEU A 71 -16.17 3.95 -2.30
CA LEU A 71 -16.47 4.02 -0.88
C LEU A 71 -17.26 2.78 -0.45
N VAL A 72 -16.92 2.27 0.72
CA VAL A 72 -17.55 1.09 1.33
C VAL A 72 -18.07 1.48 2.71
N ASP A 73 -19.38 1.39 2.89
CA ASP A 73 -20.01 1.60 4.18
C ASP A 73 -19.61 0.52 5.18
N GLY A 74 -19.81 0.80 6.47
CA GLY A 74 -19.46 -0.12 7.53
C GLY A 74 -20.10 0.24 8.85
N ASP A 75 -20.11 -0.71 9.78
CA ASP A 75 -20.68 -0.54 11.10
C ASP A 75 -19.67 0.12 12.05
N LEU A 76 -19.99 1.34 12.49
CA LEU A 76 -19.17 2.10 13.43
C LEU A 76 -19.34 1.71 14.89
N THR A 77 -20.17 0.72 15.21
CA THR A 77 -20.22 0.12 16.57
C THR A 77 -18.85 -0.43 16.97
N VAL A 78 -17.99 -0.81 15.98
CA VAL A 78 -16.60 -1.20 16.22
C VAL A 78 -15.80 -0.09 16.90
N ILE A 79 -16.07 1.21 16.59
CA ILE A 79 -15.42 2.35 17.23
C ILE A 79 -15.89 2.50 18.69
N THR A 80 -17.17 2.31 18.97
CA THR A 80 -17.66 2.30 20.38
C THR A 80 -17.02 1.15 21.16
N ARG A 81 -16.88 -0.02 20.55
CA ARG A 81 -16.31 -1.21 21.18
C ARG A 81 -14.79 -1.15 21.38
N VAL A 82 -14.06 -0.34 20.62
CA VAL A 82 -12.61 -0.19 20.81
C VAL A 82 -12.28 0.73 22.01
N ILE A 83 -13.18 1.64 22.40
CA ILE A 83 -12.94 2.62 23.47
C ILE A 83 -12.42 1.99 24.78
N PRO A 84 -13.03 0.91 25.33
CA PRO A 84 -12.52 0.26 26.53
C PRO A 84 -11.12 -0.36 26.40
N HIS A 85 -10.62 -0.55 25.19
CA HIS A 85 -9.30 -1.11 24.90
C HIS A 85 -8.22 -0.03 24.71
N LEU A 86 -8.60 1.25 24.64
CA LEU A 86 -7.67 2.37 24.55
C LEU A 86 -6.98 2.60 25.91
N ARG A 87 -5.70 2.93 25.83
CA ARG A 87 -4.87 3.30 26.99
C ARG A 87 -4.67 4.80 27.07
N GLU A 88 -4.78 5.47 25.93
CA GLU A 88 -4.55 6.90 25.77
C GLU A 88 -5.85 7.65 25.53
N LYS A 89 -5.94 8.89 26.03
CA LYS A 89 -7.05 9.78 25.71
C LYS A 89 -6.86 10.52 24.39
N LYS A 90 -5.64 10.57 23.88
CA LYS A 90 -5.28 11.19 22.61
C LYS A 90 -4.78 10.11 21.66
N VAL A 91 -5.51 9.84 20.60
CA VAL A 91 -5.25 8.72 19.69
C VAL A 91 -5.19 9.19 18.24
N GLY A 92 -4.28 8.63 17.45
CA GLY A 92 -4.29 8.79 16.00
C GLY A 92 -5.51 8.07 15.41
N LEU A 93 -6.14 8.65 14.38
CA LEU A 93 -7.22 7.99 13.65
C LEU A 93 -6.94 8.04 12.16
N VAL A 94 -6.76 6.87 11.56
CA VAL A 94 -6.41 6.70 10.13
C VAL A 94 -7.24 5.61 9.47
N THR A 95 -7.33 5.67 8.14
CA THR A 95 -8.13 4.73 7.33
C THR A 95 -7.58 4.64 5.91
N THR A 96 -8.13 3.73 5.11
CA THR A 96 -7.96 3.73 3.66
C THR A 96 -9.07 4.53 2.98
N ILE A 97 -8.90 4.84 1.68
CA ILE A 97 -9.89 5.64 0.93
C ILE A 97 -11.30 5.04 0.96
N GLN A 98 -11.41 3.71 1.03
CA GLN A 98 -12.70 3.01 1.03
C GLN A 98 -13.60 3.41 2.19
N HIS A 99 -13.03 3.77 3.33
CA HIS A 99 -13.77 4.11 4.54
C HIS A 99 -13.58 5.57 4.97
N ILE A 100 -13.00 6.41 4.14
CA ILE A 100 -12.66 7.81 4.46
C ILE A 100 -13.88 8.63 4.92
N HIS A 101 -15.04 8.40 4.31
CA HIS A 101 -16.29 9.07 4.64
C HIS A 101 -16.83 8.73 6.05
N LEU A 102 -16.36 7.62 6.63
CA LEU A 102 -16.73 7.20 7.98
C LEU A 102 -15.97 7.95 9.08
N LEU A 103 -14.80 8.56 8.77
CA LEU A 103 -13.94 9.19 9.78
C LEU A 103 -14.66 10.28 10.58
N GLN A 104 -15.49 11.11 9.94
CA GLN A 104 -16.17 12.20 10.64
C GLN A 104 -17.17 11.67 11.70
N LYS A 105 -17.83 10.56 11.40
CA LYS A 105 -18.71 9.90 12.37
C LYS A 105 -17.90 9.23 13.48
N ALA A 106 -16.78 8.58 13.14
CA ALA A 106 -15.86 7.98 14.12
C ALA A 106 -15.29 9.02 15.09
N VAL A 107 -14.91 10.21 14.58
CA VAL A 107 -14.46 11.36 15.41
C VAL A 107 -15.52 11.75 16.43
N ARG A 108 -16.80 11.83 16.06
CA ARG A 108 -17.88 12.19 16.98
C ARG A 108 -18.01 11.15 18.09
N ILE A 109 -18.07 9.86 17.74
CA ILE A 109 -18.17 8.76 18.71
C ILE A 109 -17.02 8.80 19.73
N LEU A 110 -15.80 9.03 19.27
CA LEU A 110 -14.61 9.09 20.14
C LEU A 110 -14.69 10.32 21.08
N ARG A 111 -15.03 11.50 20.54
CA ARG A 111 -15.15 12.73 21.34
C ARG A 111 -16.26 12.65 22.40
N ASP A 112 -17.40 12.07 22.06
CA ASP A 112 -18.53 11.87 22.97
C ASP A 112 -18.12 10.96 24.15
N ALA A 113 -17.13 10.09 23.94
CA ALA A 113 -16.55 9.23 24.97
C ALA A 113 -15.32 9.86 25.68
N GLY A 114 -15.00 11.13 25.43
CA GLY A 114 -13.87 11.82 26.05
C GLY A 114 -12.49 11.46 25.46
N ILE A 115 -12.45 10.88 24.27
CA ILE A 115 -11.22 10.59 23.53
C ILE A 115 -10.96 11.71 22.53
N GLU A 116 -9.70 12.18 22.40
CA GLU A 116 -9.25 13.17 21.42
C GLU A 116 -8.67 12.46 20.18
N PRO A 117 -9.41 12.31 19.06
CA PRO A 117 -8.85 11.77 17.84
C PRO A 117 -8.01 12.79 17.08
N VAL A 118 -6.82 12.38 16.64
CA VAL A 118 -5.91 13.18 15.82
C VAL A 118 -5.91 12.64 14.39
N ILE A 119 -6.32 13.47 13.44
CA ILE A 119 -6.28 13.18 12.01
C ILE A 119 -5.31 14.17 11.35
N LYS A 120 -4.44 13.67 10.47
CA LYS A 120 -3.42 14.47 9.76
C LYS A 120 -3.56 14.32 8.26
N GLY A 121 -2.97 15.25 7.53
CA GLY A 121 -2.99 15.32 6.07
C GLY A 121 -3.83 16.48 5.55
N PRO A 122 -3.95 16.63 4.23
CA PRO A 122 -3.52 15.70 3.18
C PRO A 122 -1.99 15.65 2.98
N PHE A 123 -1.52 14.61 2.26
CA PHE A 123 -0.13 14.42 1.84
C PHE A 123 -0.08 14.11 0.34
N ALA A 124 1.13 14.16 -0.26
CA ALA A 124 1.30 14.04 -1.71
C ALA A 124 0.63 12.79 -2.31
N ARG A 125 0.78 11.63 -1.68
CA ARG A 125 0.20 10.36 -2.16
C ARG A 125 -1.15 10.02 -1.53
N THR A 126 -1.57 10.75 -0.50
CA THR A 126 -2.82 10.52 0.25
C THR A 126 -3.59 11.83 0.40
N PRO A 127 -4.38 12.22 -0.62
CA PRO A 127 -5.01 13.54 -0.69
C PRO A 127 -6.13 13.75 0.33
N CYS A 128 -6.58 12.71 1.03
CA CYS A 128 -7.61 12.85 2.05
C CYS A 128 -6.98 12.83 3.46
N PRO A 129 -7.36 13.75 4.37
CA PRO A 129 -6.91 13.69 5.76
C PRO A 129 -7.24 12.35 6.42
N GLY A 130 -6.25 11.76 7.11
CA GLY A 130 -6.36 10.43 7.74
C GLY A 130 -6.19 9.24 6.79
N GLN A 131 -6.02 9.48 5.49
CA GLN A 131 -5.79 8.41 4.53
C GLN A 131 -4.38 7.85 4.65
N VAL A 132 -4.26 6.52 4.63
CA VAL A 132 -3.00 5.78 4.49
C VAL A 132 -3.04 4.88 3.28
N LEU A 133 -1.86 4.58 2.74
CA LEU A 133 -1.63 3.54 1.73
C LEU A 133 -0.68 2.48 2.31
N GLY A 134 -0.64 1.30 1.70
CA GLY A 134 0.34 0.27 2.07
C GLY A 134 1.79 0.62 1.73
N CYS A 135 2.00 1.77 1.12
CA CYS A 135 3.30 2.32 0.73
C CYS A 135 3.48 3.79 1.16
N SER A 136 2.59 4.33 2.02
CA SER A 136 2.70 5.67 2.59
C SER A 136 1.91 5.76 3.89
N PHE A 137 2.63 5.98 4.99
CA PHE A 137 2.07 6.06 6.35
C PHE A 137 2.16 7.46 6.95
N ASP A 138 2.33 8.51 6.14
CA ASP A 138 2.53 9.89 6.60
C ASP A 138 1.40 10.40 7.49
N ALA A 139 0.15 10.05 7.17
CA ALA A 139 -1.01 10.41 7.99
C ALA A 139 -0.93 9.81 9.40
N ALA A 140 -0.36 8.60 9.55
CA ALA A 140 -0.14 7.96 10.83
C ALA A 140 1.08 8.55 11.57
N LYS A 141 2.23 8.64 10.90
CA LYS A 141 3.50 9.17 11.46
C LYS A 141 3.34 10.58 12.04
N THR A 142 2.62 11.43 11.33
CA THR A 142 2.44 12.84 11.73
C THR A 142 1.43 13.04 12.85
N THR A 143 0.65 12.03 13.26
CA THR A 143 -0.20 12.13 14.47
C THR A 143 0.62 12.31 15.73
N LYS A 144 1.82 11.70 15.78
CA LYS A 144 2.72 11.69 16.95
C LYS A 144 2.01 11.24 18.23
N THR A 145 1.12 10.25 18.12
CA THR A 145 0.38 9.66 19.23
C THR A 145 0.97 8.30 19.59
N ALA A 146 0.93 7.93 20.88
CA ALA A 146 1.40 6.61 21.33
C ALA A 146 0.44 5.47 20.93
N GLU A 147 -0.79 5.80 20.55
CA GLU A 147 -1.82 4.86 20.18
C GLU A 147 -2.56 5.33 18.92
N ILE A 148 -2.83 4.40 18.00
CA ILE A 148 -3.48 4.69 16.70
C ILE A 148 -4.62 3.70 16.48
N ILE A 149 -5.78 4.22 16.11
CA ILE A 149 -6.91 3.44 15.58
C ILE A 149 -6.81 3.44 14.06
N PHE A 150 -6.73 2.26 13.47
CA PHE A 150 -6.92 2.07 12.03
C PHE A 150 -8.36 1.57 11.80
N LEU A 151 -9.16 2.34 11.07
CA LEU A 151 -10.50 1.96 10.65
C LEU A 151 -10.45 1.38 9.23
N GLY A 152 -10.61 0.06 9.09
CA GLY A 152 -10.52 -0.58 7.78
C GLY A 152 -10.34 -2.09 7.88
N THR A 153 -10.24 -2.76 6.74
CA THR A 153 -10.16 -4.22 6.64
C THR A 153 -8.71 -4.72 6.50
N GLY A 154 -8.44 -5.90 7.08
CA GLY A 154 -7.15 -6.58 6.98
C GLY A 154 -6.05 -5.98 7.86
N LEU A 155 -4.95 -6.73 7.99
CA LEU A 155 -3.86 -6.38 8.90
C LEU A 155 -2.62 -5.78 8.23
N PHE A 156 -2.55 -5.74 6.90
CA PHE A 156 -1.38 -5.22 6.19
C PHE A 156 -1.08 -3.75 6.54
N HIS A 157 -2.07 -2.86 6.43
CA HIS A 157 -1.90 -1.45 6.80
C HIS A 157 -1.60 -1.26 8.29
N PRO A 158 -2.35 -1.90 9.24
CA PRO A 158 -2.05 -1.81 10.66
C PRO A 158 -0.63 -2.26 11.03
N ILE A 159 -0.11 -3.34 10.45
CA ILE A 159 1.27 -3.78 10.66
C ILE A 159 2.27 -2.74 10.16
N GLY A 160 2.07 -2.21 8.94
CA GLY A 160 2.92 -1.16 8.38
C GLY A 160 2.90 0.12 9.24
N ILE A 161 1.73 0.55 9.72
CA ILE A 161 1.58 1.67 10.64
C ILE A 161 2.36 1.43 11.93
N GLN A 162 2.25 0.23 12.52
CA GLN A 162 2.96 -0.11 13.76
C GLN A 162 4.47 -0.03 13.58
N ILE A 163 5.02 -0.55 12.47
CA ILE A 163 6.45 -0.47 12.18
C ILE A 163 6.88 0.98 11.92
N ALA A 164 6.10 1.74 11.13
CA ALA A 164 6.43 3.12 10.76
C ALA A 164 6.37 4.11 11.92
N THR A 165 5.55 3.84 12.94
CA THR A 165 5.27 4.80 14.03
C THR A 165 5.76 4.34 15.39
N GLN A 166 6.02 3.06 15.57
CA GLN A 166 6.27 2.39 16.87
C GLN A 166 5.09 2.57 17.86
N ALA A 167 3.95 3.09 17.42
CA ALA A 167 2.75 3.25 18.22
C ALA A 167 2.02 1.92 18.39
N ARG A 168 1.25 1.80 19.48
CA ARG A 168 0.28 0.71 19.63
C ARG A 168 -0.86 0.92 18.63
N VAL A 169 -1.14 -0.06 17.77
CA VAL A 169 -2.19 0.03 16.76
C VAL A 169 -3.35 -0.89 17.12
N LEU A 170 -4.58 -0.38 17.01
CA LEU A 170 -5.81 -1.14 17.09
C LEU A 170 -6.50 -1.10 15.72
N ALA A 171 -6.56 -2.24 15.06
CA ALA A 171 -7.27 -2.40 13.79
C ALA A 171 -8.75 -2.67 14.06
N CYS A 172 -9.60 -1.77 13.60
CA CYS A 172 -11.04 -1.81 13.74
C CYS A 172 -11.68 -2.06 12.37
N ASP A 173 -12.16 -3.28 12.13
CA ASP A 173 -12.79 -3.66 10.88
C ASP A 173 -14.29 -3.32 10.89
N PRO A 174 -14.75 -2.34 10.10
CA PRO A 174 -16.14 -1.91 10.09
C PRO A 174 -17.07 -2.88 9.34
N ILE A 175 -16.53 -3.89 8.65
CA ILE A 175 -17.32 -4.90 7.93
C ILE A 175 -17.60 -6.12 8.81
N THR A 176 -16.55 -6.61 9.49
CA THR A 176 -16.66 -7.81 10.34
C THR A 176 -16.90 -7.48 11.81
N GLY A 177 -16.73 -6.23 12.21
CA GLY A 177 -16.79 -5.78 13.59
C GLY A 177 -15.62 -6.25 14.46
N ARG A 178 -14.55 -6.84 13.88
CA ARG A 178 -13.38 -7.30 14.63
C ARG A 178 -12.51 -6.14 15.07
N ILE A 179 -11.91 -6.31 16.25
CA ILE A 179 -10.88 -5.44 16.79
C ILE A 179 -9.65 -6.32 17.01
N GLU A 180 -8.54 -5.98 16.35
CA GLU A 180 -7.33 -6.77 16.40
C GLU A 180 -6.13 -5.87 16.66
N GLN A 181 -5.15 -6.39 17.39
CA GLN A 181 -3.84 -5.74 17.51
C GLN A 181 -2.88 -6.46 16.56
N PRO A 182 -2.23 -5.73 15.62
CA PRO A 182 -1.30 -6.34 14.69
C PRO A 182 -0.05 -6.87 15.42
N ASP A 183 0.55 -7.92 14.86
CA ASP A 183 1.80 -8.52 15.35
C ASP A 183 2.95 -8.17 14.39
N ALA A 184 3.49 -6.96 14.53
CA ALA A 184 4.62 -6.48 13.74
C ALA A 184 5.90 -7.29 14.04
N ASP A 185 6.08 -7.75 15.29
CA ASP A 185 7.27 -8.53 15.67
C ASP A 185 7.34 -9.86 14.91
N ARG A 186 6.18 -10.48 14.65
CA ARG A 186 6.13 -11.68 13.83
C ARG A 186 6.61 -11.40 12.40
N LEU A 187 6.15 -10.31 11.80
CA LEU A 187 6.62 -9.92 10.46
C LEU A 187 8.12 -9.65 10.48
N LEU A 188 8.63 -8.88 11.43
CA LEU A 188 10.06 -8.55 11.54
C LEU A 188 10.93 -9.80 11.68
N ARG A 189 10.53 -10.78 12.50
CA ARG A 189 11.26 -12.07 12.60
C ARG A 189 11.34 -12.80 11.27
N ILE A 190 10.26 -12.81 10.48
CA ILE A 190 10.26 -13.41 9.14
C ILE A 190 11.20 -12.64 8.21
N ARG A 191 11.16 -11.29 8.24
CA ARG A 191 12.00 -10.47 7.39
C ARG A 191 13.48 -10.63 7.71
N TYR A 192 13.85 -10.64 8.99
CA TYR A 192 15.23 -10.93 9.42
C TYR A 192 15.71 -12.30 8.95
N GLY A 193 14.86 -13.33 9.04
CA GLY A 193 15.19 -14.66 8.51
C GLY A 193 15.44 -14.66 7.00
N LEU A 194 14.72 -13.81 6.23
CA LEU A 194 14.95 -13.66 4.79
C LEU A 194 16.24 -12.92 4.47
N ILE A 195 16.59 -11.88 5.23
CA ILE A 195 17.88 -11.17 5.10
C ILE A 195 19.04 -12.18 5.33
N GLU A 196 18.97 -12.97 6.41
CA GLU A 196 20.00 -13.97 6.71
C GLU A 196 20.08 -15.05 5.61
N LYS A 197 18.95 -15.53 5.12
CA LYS A 197 18.92 -16.47 3.99
C LYS A 197 19.57 -15.86 2.73
N ALA A 198 19.38 -14.58 2.48
CA ALA A 198 19.93 -13.88 1.31
C ALA A 198 21.45 -13.67 1.39
N ARG A 199 22.10 -13.78 2.59
CA ARG A 199 23.56 -13.63 2.73
C ARG A 199 24.36 -14.63 1.89
N SER A 200 23.82 -15.83 1.68
CA SER A 200 24.46 -16.87 0.86
C SER A 200 24.22 -16.71 -0.65
N ALA A 201 23.41 -15.74 -1.06
CA ALA A 201 23.06 -15.55 -2.47
C ALA A 201 24.29 -15.13 -3.28
N GLN A 202 24.43 -15.71 -4.48
CA GLN A 202 25.53 -15.41 -5.40
C GLN A 202 25.11 -14.43 -6.53
N SER A 203 23.83 -14.04 -6.57
CA SER A 203 23.30 -13.10 -7.52
C SER A 203 22.06 -12.39 -6.97
N TYR A 204 21.93 -11.09 -7.24
CA TYR A 204 20.82 -10.25 -6.83
C TYR A 204 20.16 -9.59 -8.03
N GLY A 205 18.85 -9.79 -8.19
CA GLY A 205 18.06 -9.07 -9.19
C GLY A 205 17.37 -7.85 -8.56
N ILE A 206 17.79 -6.64 -8.93
CA ILE A 206 17.17 -5.39 -8.45
C ILE A 206 16.01 -5.03 -9.37
N ILE A 207 14.77 -5.16 -8.88
CA ILE A 207 13.57 -4.96 -9.66
C ILE A 207 13.23 -3.47 -9.76
N VAL A 208 13.15 -2.95 -10.98
CA VAL A 208 12.64 -1.62 -11.32
C VAL A 208 11.26 -1.78 -11.93
N SER A 209 10.23 -1.19 -11.33
CA SER A 209 8.89 -1.20 -11.92
C SER A 209 8.80 -0.21 -13.07
N SER A 210 8.20 -0.65 -14.20
CA SER A 210 7.82 0.25 -15.29
C SER A 210 6.47 0.94 -15.07
N LYS A 211 5.76 0.64 -13.98
CA LYS A 211 4.53 1.33 -13.56
C LYS A 211 4.86 2.71 -13.02
N THR A 212 4.17 3.76 -13.47
CA THR A 212 4.50 5.15 -13.12
C THR A 212 4.52 5.41 -11.62
N GLY A 213 3.50 5.00 -10.90
CA GLY A 213 3.37 5.23 -9.46
C GLY A 213 4.23 4.31 -8.57
N GLN A 214 5.06 3.41 -9.18
CA GLN A 214 5.94 2.48 -8.49
C GLN A 214 7.39 2.55 -9.01
N ASN A 215 7.70 3.46 -9.93
CA ASN A 215 9.02 3.56 -10.52
C ASN A 215 9.99 4.29 -9.57
N ARG A 216 10.92 3.53 -8.99
CA ARG A 216 11.98 4.05 -8.12
C ARG A 216 13.37 3.76 -8.73
N ARG A 217 13.55 4.15 -9.99
CA ARG A 217 14.76 3.84 -10.76
C ARG A 217 16.04 4.33 -10.07
N ALA A 218 16.05 5.56 -9.59
CA ALA A 218 17.24 6.12 -8.93
C ALA A 218 17.62 5.32 -7.66
N LEU A 219 16.62 4.87 -6.87
CA LEU A 219 16.85 3.98 -5.73
C LEU A 219 17.42 2.63 -6.18
N ALA A 220 16.86 2.04 -7.23
CA ALA A 220 17.34 0.75 -7.75
C ALA A 220 18.76 0.84 -8.27
N GLU A 221 19.12 1.91 -8.98
CA GLU A 221 20.49 2.19 -9.44
C GLU A 221 21.46 2.33 -8.27
N TYR A 222 21.08 3.07 -7.21
CA TYR A 222 21.86 3.16 -5.98
C TYR A 222 22.09 1.78 -5.36
N LEU A 223 21.03 0.97 -5.18
CA LEU A 223 21.14 -0.36 -4.60
C LEU A 223 22.03 -1.30 -5.46
N ALA A 224 21.96 -1.19 -6.78
CA ALA A 224 22.79 -2.00 -7.67
C ALA A 224 24.29 -1.72 -7.49
N HIS A 225 24.68 -0.51 -7.08
CA HIS A 225 26.08 -0.16 -6.78
C HIS A 225 26.59 -0.72 -5.45
N LEU A 226 25.71 -1.22 -4.57
CA LEU A 226 26.12 -1.78 -3.28
C LEU A 226 26.73 -3.18 -3.39
N SER A 227 26.60 -3.87 -4.55
CA SER A 227 27.13 -5.21 -4.74
C SER A 227 27.44 -5.49 -6.22
N ASP A 228 28.66 -5.97 -6.52
CA ASP A 228 29.05 -6.41 -7.85
C ASP A 228 28.24 -7.61 -8.37
N LYS A 229 27.48 -8.29 -7.48
CA LYS A 229 26.57 -9.39 -7.82
C LYS A 229 25.16 -8.92 -8.18
N ALA A 230 24.89 -7.61 -8.14
CA ALA A 230 23.57 -7.04 -8.39
C ALA A 230 23.39 -6.63 -9.85
N GLN A 231 22.20 -6.91 -10.40
CA GLN A 231 21.83 -6.52 -11.77
C GLN A 231 20.43 -5.88 -11.75
N LEU A 232 20.24 -4.80 -12.52
CA LEU A 232 18.96 -4.13 -12.70
C LEU A 232 18.05 -4.94 -13.63
N ILE A 233 16.77 -5.06 -13.24
CA ILE A 233 15.74 -5.74 -14.00
C ILE A 233 14.52 -4.83 -14.12
N ILE A 234 14.10 -4.51 -15.33
CA ILE A 234 12.89 -3.73 -15.56
C ILE A 234 11.73 -4.68 -15.75
N MET A 235 10.66 -4.51 -14.95
CA MET A 235 9.45 -5.36 -15.01
C MET A 235 8.19 -4.50 -14.88
N ARG A 236 7.12 -4.87 -15.61
CA ARG A 236 5.77 -4.32 -15.39
C ARG A 236 5.04 -5.11 -14.31
N GLU A 237 4.95 -6.42 -14.51
CA GLU A 237 4.40 -7.35 -13.52
C GLU A 237 5.53 -8.13 -12.86
N VAL A 238 5.40 -8.42 -11.58
CA VAL A 238 6.34 -9.23 -10.80
C VAL A 238 5.61 -10.48 -10.34
N THR A 239 5.88 -11.58 -11.02
CA THR A 239 5.25 -12.88 -10.72
C THR A 239 6.31 -13.93 -10.35
N PRO A 240 5.92 -14.96 -9.56
CA PRO A 240 6.84 -16.05 -9.21
C PRO A 240 7.50 -16.70 -10.43
N ASP A 241 6.74 -16.97 -11.49
CA ASP A 241 7.25 -17.61 -12.71
C ASP A 241 8.27 -16.73 -13.45
N GLN A 242 8.03 -15.43 -13.54
CA GLN A 242 8.98 -14.50 -14.14
C GLN A 242 10.30 -14.45 -13.37
N LEU A 243 10.24 -14.41 -12.02
CA LEU A 243 11.44 -14.42 -11.20
C LEU A 243 12.17 -15.78 -11.28
N LEU A 244 11.43 -16.88 -11.31
CA LEU A 244 12.01 -18.20 -11.51
C LEU A 244 12.77 -18.32 -12.84
N ASN A 245 12.18 -17.79 -13.92
CA ASN A 245 12.78 -17.82 -15.26
C ASN A 245 14.05 -16.95 -15.36
N LEU A 246 14.13 -15.87 -14.60
CA LEU A 246 15.34 -15.02 -14.53
C LEU A 246 16.46 -15.65 -13.70
N GLY A 247 16.15 -16.50 -12.73
CA GLY A 247 17.09 -17.40 -12.05
C GLY A 247 18.06 -16.73 -11.06
N PHE A 248 17.77 -15.50 -10.56
CA PHE A 248 18.58 -14.90 -9.49
C PHE A 248 18.33 -15.63 -8.15
N ALA A 249 19.38 -15.74 -7.33
CA ALA A 249 19.31 -16.37 -6.03
C ALA A 249 18.54 -15.54 -4.98
N CYS A 250 18.44 -14.23 -5.19
CA CYS A 250 17.67 -13.28 -4.37
C CYS A 250 17.22 -12.11 -5.24
N TYR A 251 16.09 -11.52 -4.91
CA TYR A 251 15.61 -10.29 -5.55
C TYR A 251 15.47 -9.16 -4.54
N VAL A 252 15.63 -7.92 -5.03
CA VAL A 252 15.37 -6.70 -4.26
C VAL A 252 14.23 -5.94 -4.94
N ASN A 253 13.17 -5.71 -4.20
CA ASN A 253 11.95 -5.12 -4.71
C ASN A 253 11.95 -3.61 -4.53
N THR A 254 12.15 -2.84 -5.58
CA THR A 254 11.91 -1.39 -5.56
C THR A 254 10.54 -1.00 -6.16
N ALA A 255 9.67 -1.98 -6.43
CA ALA A 255 8.29 -1.77 -6.88
C ALA A 255 7.33 -1.62 -5.69
N CYS A 256 6.17 -2.27 -5.72
CA CYS A 256 5.19 -2.23 -4.64
C CYS A 256 5.69 -2.95 -3.37
N PRO A 257 5.75 -2.30 -2.20
CA PRO A 257 6.18 -2.94 -0.95
C PRO A 257 5.41 -4.20 -0.56
N ARG A 258 4.14 -4.32 -0.95
CA ARG A 258 3.32 -5.51 -0.67
C ARG A 258 3.90 -6.79 -1.23
N LEU A 259 4.62 -6.73 -2.34
CA LEU A 259 5.29 -7.90 -2.92
C LEU A 259 6.24 -8.56 -1.92
N ALA A 260 7.02 -7.76 -1.19
CA ALA A 260 7.95 -8.26 -0.20
C ALA A 260 7.26 -8.68 1.12
N TYR A 261 6.21 -7.98 1.55
CA TYR A 261 5.57 -8.21 2.85
C TYR A 261 4.45 -9.26 2.79
N ASP A 262 3.50 -9.13 1.85
CA ASP A 262 2.33 -10.01 1.76
C ASP A 262 2.58 -11.22 0.84
N ASP A 263 3.25 -10.99 -0.30
CA ASP A 263 3.35 -11.99 -1.36
C ASP A 263 4.63 -12.84 -1.27
N GLN A 264 5.55 -12.57 -0.33
CA GLN A 264 6.81 -13.33 -0.17
C GLN A 264 6.59 -14.85 -0.16
N VAL A 265 5.53 -15.31 0.44
CA VAL A 265 5.22 -16.77 0.53
C VAL A 265 5.03 -17.43 -0.84
N ARG A 266 4.73 -16.64 -1.87
CA ARG A 266 4.53 -17.11 -3.25
C ARG A 266 5.85 -17.21 -4.03
N PHE A 267 6.91 -16.53 -3.55
CA PHE A 267 8.19 -16.47 -4.24
C PHE A 267 9.14 -17.54 -3.75
N PRO A 268 9.83 -18.29 -4.65
CA PRO A 268 10.70 -19.41 -4.28
C PRO A 268 12.01 -18.96 -3.62
N VAL A 269 12.41 -17.71 -3.81
CA VAL A 269 13.64 -17.11 -3.28
C VAL A 269 13.33 -15.86 -2.45
N PRO A 270 14.28 -15.37 -1.62
CA PRO A 270 14.09 -14.14 -0.88
C PRO A 270 13.78 -12.96 -1.81
N LEU A 271 12.75 -12.18 -1.47
CA LEU A 271 12.40 -10.90 -2.08
C LEU A 271 12.54 -9.82 -1.01
N LEU A 272 13.69 -9.14 -1.00
CA LEU A 272 14.05 -8.12 -0.02
C LEU A 272 13.46 -6.77 -0.38
N THR A 273 13.22 -5.93 0.64
CA THR A 273 12.98 -4.50 0.45
C THR A 273 14.30 -3.76 0.25
N PRO A 274 14.30 -2.49 -0.20
CA PRO A 274 15.49 -1.66 -0.29
C PRO A 274 16.29 -1.61 1.02
N GLY A 275 15.64 -1.25 2.13
CA GLY A 275 16.29 -1.15 3.44
C GLY A 275 16.86 -2.50 3.93
N GLU A 276 16.22 -3.61 3.62
CA GLU A 276 16.72 -4.94 3.93
C GLU A 276 17.96 -5.32 3.13
N PHE A 277 18.05 -4.86 1.88
CA PHE A 277 19.26 -5.04 1.07
C PHE A 277 20.40 -4.14 1.57
N GLU A 278 20.10 -2.92 2.04
CA GLU A 278 21.09 -2.06 2.72
C GLU A 278 21.63 -2.73 3.99
N ILE A 279 20.76 -3.37 4.79
CA ILE A 279 21.19 -4.17 5.96
C ILE A 279 22.09 -5.33 5.53
N LEU A 280 21.69 -6.06 4.50
CA LEU A 280 22.48 -7.18 3.96
C LEU A 280 23.88 -6.74 3.50
N CYS A 281 23.99 -5.56 2.89
CA CYS A 281 25.24 -4.99 2.42
C CYS A 281 26.03 -4.25 3.52
N GLY A 282 25.52 -4.16 4.75
CA GLY A 282 26.19 -3.49 5.88
C GLY A 282 26.17 -1.97 5.82
N VAL A 283 25.26 -1.39 5.05
CA VAL A 283 25.05 0.07 4.97
C VAL A 283 24.13 0.57 6.06
N ARG A 284 23.22 -0.30 6.52
CA ARG A 284 22.23 -0.03 7.57
C ARG A 284 22.30 -1.12 8.63
N GLU A 285 22.08 -0.76 9.90
CA GLU A 285 22.03 -1.72 11.00
C GLU A 285 20.60 -2.28 11.19
N PHE A 286 20.48 -3.44 11.86
CA PHE A 286 19.20 -4.10 12.11
C PHE A 286 18.24 -3.29 12.98
N ASP A 287 18.74 -2.53 13.93
CA ASP A 287 17.96 -1.66 14.82
C ASP A 287 17.37 -0.44 14.09
N GLN A 288 17.87 -0.15 12.88
CA GLN A 288 17.39 0.90 11.98
C GLN A 288 16.39 0.37 10.93
N TYR A 289 15.75 -0.76 11.20
CA TYR A 289 14.76 -1.31 10.26
C TYR A 289 13.57 -0.37 10.12
N GLU A 290 13.25 -0.05 8.88
CA GLU A 290 12.10 0.76 8.49
C GLU A 290 11.21 0.00 7.51
N VAL A 291 9.90 0.23 7.59
CA VAL A 291 8.98 -0.25 6.57
C VAL A 291 9.26 0.47 5.25
N ASP A 292 9.23 -0.27 4.15
CA ASP A 292 9.43 0.33 2.82
C ASP A 292 8.24 1.20 2.43
N GLU A 293 8.49 2.45 2.09
CA GLU A 293 7.51 3.43 1.62
C GLU A 293 7.93 3.97 0.24
N ILE A 294 6.94 4.44 -0.51
CA ILE A 294 7.16 5.18 -1.76
C ILE A 294 6.85 6.65 -1.46
N VAL A 295 7.86 7.47 -1.51
CA VAL A 295 7.81 8.93 -1.30
C VAL A 295 7.76 9.68 -2.61
#